data_ba8d297f7fa92250e70d2717614e06ae
#
_entry.id   ba8d297f7fa92250e70d2717614e06ae
#
_cell.length_a   1.000
_cell.length_b   1.000
_cell.length_c   1.000
_cell.angle_alpha   90.00
_cell.angle_beta   90.00
_cell.angle_gamma   90.00
#
_symmetry.space_group_name_H-M   'P 1'
#
loop_
_entity.id
_entity.type
_entity.pdbx_description
1 polymer ?
#
loop_
_entity_poly.entity_id
_entity_poly.type
_entity_poly.pdbx_seq_one_letter_code
_entity_poly.pdbx_strand_id
1 'polypeptide(L)'
;KLAVRVWKWTSSSWCEDQDFYRFSGIFRDVFLYAVPCAHVEDLSVVPTLNDTFDEGTLSVSIKADGDGIASVKLYELGDLSVEKYDRAKLLLEEFDIELRNKEICEGSCNVKNPLLWSAEKPNLYEVKIIVKDTHGNETEFISQLAGFRRFEMVDGLMKLNGKRIVFKGVNRHEFSSITGRVPNRDEVIKDIVTMKKNNINAIRTSHYPDDSMLYKLCDIYGIYMIAENNLESHGTWEAYNKGYVDLDFVVPKDKPQWREMMLDRANSCYQRDKNHPAILIWSCGNESFGGKTIYEMSQLFRQLDKHRLVHYEGVFNDRSYNDTSDMESQMYTPAAGIEKFLAEHPEKPFICCEYTHAMGNSCGAMHKYTELTDREPRYQGGFIWDYIDQSIYKKDRYGKWFLTYGGDFGDRPTDGDFSGNGICYGGEREASPKMQE
;
A
#
# COMPACT_ATOMS: atom_id res chain seq x y z
N LYS A 1 -29.28 17.54 12.31
CA LYS A 1 -28.67 16.50 13.17
C LYS A 1 -28.22 15.35 12.30
N LEU A 2 -26.99 14.89 12.47
CA LEU A 2 -26.44 13.71 11.84
C LEU A 2 -26.32 12.60 12.90
N ALA A 3 -26.65 11.37 12.56
CA ALA A 3 -26.42 10.20 13.40
C ALA A 3 -25.82 9.08 12.53
N VAL A 4 -24.76 8.46 13.03
CA VAL A 4 -24.07 7.34 12.36
C VAL A 4 -24.13 6.13 13.29
N ARG A 5 -24.59 4.98 12.77
CA ARG A 5 -24.61 3.71 13.49
C ARG A 5 -23.59 2.76 12.86
N VAL A 6 -22.63 2.32 13.65
CA VAL A 6 -21.59 1.37 13.24
C VAL A 6 -21.78 0.06 13.99
N TRP A 7 -21.76 -1.04 13.25
CA TRP A 7 -21.87 -2.39 13.81
C TRP A 7 -20.46 -3.00 13.95
N LYS A 8 -20.20 -3.64 15.08
CA LYS A 8 -18.93 -4.36 15.29
C LYS A 8 -18.80 -5.56 14.34
N TRP A 9 -19.88 -6.27 14.12
CA TRP A 9 -19.95 -7.46 13.28
C TRP A 9 -20.92 -7.26 12.13
N THR A 10 -20.45 -7.55 10.93
CA THR A 10 -21.22 -7.46 9.68
C THR A 10 -20.86 -8.64 8.78
N SER A 11 -21.51 -8.79 7.63
CA SER A 11 -21.09 -9.77 6.62
C SER A 11 -19.64 -9.56 6.18
N SER A 12 -19.17 -8.31 6.13
CA SER A 12 -17.80 -7.96 5.79
C SER A 12 -16.76 -8.53 6.76
N SER A 13 -17.12 -8.78 8.01
CA SER A 13 -16.22 -9.34 9.04
C SER A 13 -15.64 -10.71 8.66
N TRP A 14 -16.31 -11.48 7.79
CA TRP A 14 -15.79 -12.72 7.23
C TRP A 14 -14.56 -12.53 6.32
N CYS A 15 -14.35 -11.33 5.82
CA CYS A 15 -13.26 -10.96 4.93
C CYS A 15 -12.36 -9.87 5.56
N GLU A 16 -12.38 -9.74 6.88
CA GLU A 16 -11.58 -8.84 7.69
C GLU A 16 -11.05 -9.59 8.92
N ASP A 17 -10.47 -10.76 8.66
CA ASP A 17 -10.06 -11.72 9.70
C ASP A 17 -8.53 -11.66 9.94
N GLN A 18 -7.97 -10.46 9.95
CA GLN A 18 -6.56 -10.22 10.19
C GLN A 18 -6.14 -10.68 11.60
N ASP A 19 -4.93 -11.20 11.74
CA ASP A 19 -4.26 -11.49 13.00
C ASP A 19 -3.90 -10.18 13.72
N PHE A 20 -4.92 -9.52 14.25
CA PHE A 20 -4.86 -8.18 14.78
C PHE A 20 -6.02 -7.95 15.77
N TYR A 21 -5.92 -6.91 16.62
CA TYR A 21 -7.02 -6.51 17.50
C TYR A 21 -8.33 -6.30 16.74
N ARG A 22 -9.43 -6.82 17.28
CA ARG A 22 -10.79 -6.63 16.73
C ARG A 22 -11.38 -5.29 17.18
N PHE A 23 -10.77 -4.21 16.71
CA PHE A 23 -11.30 -2.87 16.95
C PHE A 23 -12.63 -2.66 16.24
N SER A 24 -13.42 -1.72 16.74
CA SER A 24 -14.67 -1.31 16.13
C SER A 24 -14.90 0.18 16.33
N GLY A 25 -15.84 0.76 15.59
CA GLY A 25 -16.16 2.17 15.63
C GLY A 25 -15.68 2.92 14.40
N ILE A 26 -15.61 4.25 14.51
CA ILE A 26 -15.14 5.14 13.46
C ILE A 26 -13.70 5.52 13.79
N PHE A 27 -12.74 5.08 12.98
CA PHE A 27 -11.30 5.29 13.21
C PHE A 27 -10.63 6.18 12.16
N ARG A 28 -11.42 6.77 11.26
CA ARG A 28 -10.99 7.82 10.33
C ARG A 28 -11.77 9.08 10.61
N ASP A 29 -11.23 10.22 10.20
CA ASP A 29 -11.87 11.51 10.35
C ASP A 29 -13.23 11.55 9.65
N VAL A 30 -14.17 12.30 10.23
CA VAL A 30 -15.50 12.53 9.67
C VAL A 30 -15.60 14.01 9.30
N PHE A 31 -15.80 14.27 8.00
CA PHE A 31 -15.85 15.61 7.47
C PHE A 31 -17.28 15.98 7.04
N LEU A 32 -17.61 17.26 7.21
CA LEU A 32 -18.68 17.91 6.49
C LEU A 32 -18.05 18.99 5.61
N TYR A 33 -18.20 18.87 4.32
CA TYR A 33 -17.65 19.86 3.39
C TYR A 33 -18.72 20.32 2.40
N ALA A 34 -18.52 21.50 1.85
CA ALA A 34 -19.31 22.04 0.75
C ALA A 34 -18.41 22.19 -0.47
N VAL A 35 -18.95 21.87 -1.62
CA VAL A 35 -18.26 22.03 -2.90
C VAL A 35 -18.87 23.17 -3.70
N PRO A 36 -18.08 23.89 -4.52
CA PRO A 36 -18.60 24.89 -5.44
C PRO A 36 -19.38 24.23 -6.60
N CYS A 37 -20.07 25.05 -7.40
CA CYS A 37 -20.84 24.56 -8.55
C CYS A 37 -19.97 23.93 -9.64
N ALA A 38 -18.73 24.40 -9.79
CA ALA A 38 -17.73 23.76 -10.63
C ALA A 38 -16.60 23.25 -9.73
N HIS A 39 -16.46 21.94 -9.61
CA HIS A 39 -15.45 21.28 -8.77
C HIS A 39 -15.01 19.94 -9.36
N VAL A 40 -13.86 19.47 -8.92
CA VAL A 40 -13.28 18.18 -9.33
C VAL A 40 -13.87 17.04 -8.51
N GLU A 41 -14.51 16.08 -9.18
CA GLU A 41 -15.00 14.84 -8.56
C GLU A 41 -13.92 13.75 -8.52
N ASP A 42 -13.09 13.67 -9.59
CA ASP A 42 -11.99 12.70 -9.69
C ASP A 42 -10.80 13.31 -10.43
N LEU A 43 -9.61 13.00 -9.94
CA LEU A 43 -8.34 13.45 -10.49
C LEU A 43 -7.40 12.27 -10.65
N SER A 44 -6.86 12.09 -11.86
CA SER A 44 -5.77 11.16 -12.13
C SER A 44 -4.55 11.93 -12.66
N VAL A 45 -3.40 11.70 -12.04
CA VAL A 45 -2.11 12.31 -12.41
C VAL A 45 -1.12 11.20 -12.69
N VAL A 46 -0.77 10.99 -13.95
CA VAL A 46 0.05 9.86 -14.40
C VAL A 46 1.32 10.35 -15.10
N PRO A 47 2.45 10.44 -14.36
CA PRO A 47 3.76 10.65 -14.98
C PRO A 47 4.26 9.35 -15.60
N THR A 48 4.71 9.41 -16.84
CA THR A 48 5.32 8.29 -17.57
C THR A 48 6.69 8.68 -18.11
N LEU A 49 7.47 7.70 -18.56
CA LEU A 49 8.82 7.91 -19.11
C LEU A 49 8.97 7.16 -20.43
N ASN A 50 9.74 7.74 -21.34
CA ASN A 50 10.19 7.05 -22.56
C ASN A 50 11.21 5.93 -22.24
N ASP A 51 11.66 5.18 -23.26
CA ASP A 51 12.56 4.04 -23.10
C ASP A 51 13.97 4.44 -22.67
N THR A 52 14.37 5.66 -22.94
CA THR A 52 15.71 6.22 -22.60
C THR A 52 15.69 6.96 -21.26
N PHE A 53 14.54 7.15 -20.63
CA PHE A 53 14.33 7.87 -19.36
C PHE A 53 14.76 9.36 -19.39
N ASP A 54 14.90 9.95 -20.55
CA ASP A 54 15.29 11.34 -20.77
C ASP A 54 14.12 12.24 -21.17
N GLU A 55 12.94 11.66 -21.41
CA GLU A 55 11.69 12.39 -21.65
C GLU A 55 10.57 11.80 -20.81
N GLY A 56 9.87 12.65 -20.05
CA GLY A 56 8.70 12.33 -19.29
C GLY A 56 7.44 12.96 -19.89
N THR A 57 6.31 12.27 -19.81
CA THR A 57 5.00 12.82 -20.11
C THR A 57 4.16 12.83 -18.84
N LEU A 58 3.64 13.99 -18.46
CA LEU A 58 2.61 14.12 -17.42
C LEU A 58 1.24 14.13 -18.08
N SER A 59 0.43 13.13 -17.81
CA SER A 59 -0.97 13.09 -18.21
C SER A 59 -1.86 13.43 -17.01
N VAL A 60 -2.84 14.30 -17.21
CA VAL A 60 -3.81 14.71 -16.18
C VAL A 60 -5.21 14.47 -16.75
N SER A 61 -6.00 13.65 -16.03
CA SER A 61 -7.41 13.40 -16.34
C SER A 61 -8.27 13.93 -15.19
N ILE A 62 -9.27 14.71 -15.54
CA ILE A 62 -10.18 15.36 -14.57
C ILE A 62 -11.62 14.99 -14.94
N LYS A 63 -12.37 14.51 -13.96
CA LYS A 63 -13.83 14.47 -14.02
C LYS A 63 -14.38 15.54 -13.10
N ALA A 64 -15.12 16.49 -13.64
CA ALA A 64 -15.67 17.61 -12.90
C ALA A 64 -17.20 17.56 -12.85
N ASP A 65 -17.78 18.13 -11.79
CA ASP A 65 -19.17 18.56 -11.75
C ASP A 65 -19.23 20.04 -12.10
N GLY A 66 -19.85 20.35 -13.26
CA GLY A 66 -19.89 21.68 -13.85
C GLY A 66 -18.87 21.87 -14.99
N ASP A 67 -19.23 22.77 -15.91
CA ASP A 67 -18.37 23.21 -17.01
C ASP A 67 -17.38 24.28 -16.55
N GLY A 68 -16.21 24.35 -17.19
CA GLY A 68 -15.21 25.35 -16.85
C GLY A 68 -13.85 25.10 -17.47
N ILE A 69 -12.81 25.59 -16.85
CA ILE A 69 -11.42 25.42 -17.29
C ILE A 69 -10.59 25.04 -16.05
N ALA A 70 -9.76 24.00 -16.18
CA ALA A 70 -8.71 23.67 -15.22
C ALA A 70 -7.36 24.14 -15.75
N SER A 71 -6.76 25.14 -15.13
CA SER A 71 -5.38 25.57 -15.42
C SER A 71 -4.42 24.72 -14.60
N VAL A 72 -3.61 23.91 -15.27
CA VAL A 72 -2.66 22.97 -14.69
C VAL A 72 -1.25 23.54 -14.78
N LYS A 73 -0.53 23.57 -13.65
CA LYS A 73 0.87 24.03 -13.55
C LYS A 73 1.73 22.96 -12.92
N LEU A 74 2.83 22.60 -13.59
CA LEU A 74 3.81 21.64 -13.10
C LEU A 74 5.02 22.33 -12.53
N TYR A 75 5.33 22.09 -11.25
CA TYR A 75 6.50 22.61 -10.56
C TYR A 75 7.45 21.49 -10.17
N GLU A 76 8.76 21.68 -10.42
CA GLU A 76 9.80 20.81 -9.88
C GLU A 76 10.04 21.16 -8.40
N LEU A 77 10.03 20.14 -7.53
CA LEU A 77 10.30 20.27 -6.11
C LEU A 77 11.61 19.60 -5.69
N GLY A 78 12.02 18.57 -6.41
CA GLY A 78 13.16 17.71 -6.04
C GLY A 78 12.84 16.86 -4.80
N ASP A 79 13.88 16.49 -4.05
CA ASP A 79 13.77 15.68 -2.84
C ASP A 79 13.30 16.52 -1.65
N LEU A 80 12.09 16.22 -1.18
CA LEU A 80 11.44 16.89 -0.04
C LEU A 80 11.84 16.31 1.32
N SER A 81 12.52 15.16 1.37
CA SER A 81 12.98 14.53 2.62
C SER A 81 14.15 15.30 3.25
N VAL A 82 14.83 16.13 2.48
CA VAL A 82 15.94 16.98 2.92
C VAL A 82 15.36 18.36 3.30
N GLU A 83 15.41 18.71 4.57
CA GLU A 83 14.97 20.04 5.06
C GLU A 83 15.76 21.18 4.40
N LYS A 84 15.12 21.85 3.45
CA LYS A 84 15.52 23.17 2.94
C LYS A 84 14.29 24.05 2.87
N TYR A 85 14.14 24.91 3.85
CA TYR A 85 12.96 25.78 4.04
C TYR A 85 12.74 26.82 2.95
N ASP A 86 13.63 26.97 1.98
CA ASP A 86 13.55 28.04 0.96
C ASP A 86 13.91 27.51 -0.44
N ARG A 87 13.13 26.55 -0.93
CA ARG A 87 13.23 26.11 -2.32
C ARG A 87 12.34 26.95 -3.19
N ALA A 88 12.92 27.74 -4.07
CA ALA A 88 12.20 28.35 -5.18
C ALA A 88 11.62 27.18 -6.03
N LYS A 89 10.30 27.09 -6.13
CA LYS A 89 9.62 26.14 -7.01
C LYS A 89 9.85 26.56 -8.45
N LEU A 90 10.44 25.68 -9.25
CA LEU A 90 10.65 25.94 -10.67
C LEU A 90 9.41 25.53 -11.44
N LEU A 91 8.70 26.50 -12.04
CA LEU A 91 7.62 26.22 -12.98
C LEU A 91 8.24 25.65 -14.27
N LEU A 92 7.82 24.44 -14.63
CA LEU A 92 8.28 23.77 -15.85
C LEU A 92 7.30 23.94 -16.99
N GLU A 93 6.03 23.66 -16.76
CA GLU A 93 4.99 23.62 -17.78
C GLU A 93 3.67 24.18 -17.22
N GLU A 94 2.86 24.72 -18.14
CA GLU A 94 1.49 25.20 -17.86
C GLU A 94 0.59 24.90 -19.06
N PHE A 95 -0.62 24.37 -18.81
CA PHE A 95 -1.62 24.10 -19.84
C PHE A 95 -3.02 24.12 -19.25
N ASP A 96 -4.01 24.33 -20.11
CA ASP A 96 -5.43 24.35 -19.74
C ASP A 96 -6.14 23.08 -20.22
N ILE A 97 -7.12 22.63 -19.43
CA ILE A 97 -8.06 21.55 -19.77
C ILE A 97 -9.47 22.14 -19.74
N GLU A 98 -10.16 22.09 -20.88
CA GLU A 98 -11.57 22.44 -20.95
C GLU A 98 -12.41 21.38 -20.23
N LEU A 99 -13.12 21.78 -19.17
CA LEU A 99 -13.96 20.88 -18.38
C LEU A 99 -15.38 20.86 -18.93
N ARG A 100 -15.92 19.64 -19.08
CA ARG A 100 -17.31 19.39 -19.43
C ARG A 100 -17.97 18.60 -18.34
N ASN A 101 -19.16 19.03 -17.95
CA ASN A 101 -19.90 18.49 -16.82
C ASN A 101 -20.02 16.94 -16.92
N LYS A 102 -19.50 16.25 -15.87
CA LYS A 102 -19.49 14.78 -15.71
C LYS A 102 -18.70 14.00 -16.76
N GLU A 103 -18.01 14.65 -17.69
CA GLU A 103 -17.11 13.99 -18.64
C GLU A 103 -15.70 13.91 -18.07
N ILE A 104 -14.91 12.93 -18.54
CA ILE A 104 -13.48 12.86 -18.29
C ILE A 104 -12.79 13.74 -19.33
N CYS A 105 -12.09 14.77 -18.86
CA CYS A 105 -11.36 15.71 -19.68
C CYS A 105 -9.86 15.54 -19.41
N GLU A 106 -9.05 15.56 -20.47
CA GLU A 106 -7.64 15.19 -20.40
C GLU A 106 -6.74 16.27 -20.97
N GLY A 107 -5.54 16.38 -20.41
CA GLY A 107 -4.45 17.20 -20.92
C GLY A 107 -3.11 16.59 -20.56
N SER A 108 -2.06 17.03 -21.24
CA SER A 108 -0.70 16.52 -20.98
C SER A 108 0.36 17.54 -21.34
N CYS A 109 1.55 17.36 -20.74
CA CYS A 109 2.76 18.09 -21.12
C CYS A 109 3.97 17.16 -21.10
N ASN A 110 5.07 17.56 -21.77
CA ASN A 110 6.33 16.82 -21.80
C ASN A 110 7.39 17.54 -20.97
N VAL A 111 8.18 16.77 -20.25
CA VAL A 111 9.30 17.25 -19.42
C VAL A 111 10.59 16.60 -19.92
N LYS A 112 11.56 17.40 -20.31
CA LYS A 112 12.88 16.92 -20.72
C LYS A 112 13.77 16.67 -19.52
N ASN A 113 14.45 15.52 -19.51
CA ASN A 113 15.36 15.09 -18.45
C ASN A 113 14.76 15.20 -17.05
N PRO A 114 13.57 14.61 -16.80
CA PRO A 114 12.92 14.73 -15.51
C PRO A 114 13.78 14.12 -14.39
N LEU A 115 13.72 14.72 -13.19
CA LEU A 115 14.28 14.11 -12.00
C LEU A 115 13.44 12.87 -11.63
N LEU A 116 14.06 11.68 -11.68
CA LEU A 116 13.35 10.43 -11.46
C LEU A 116 13.09 10.19 -9.97
N TRP A 117 11.92 9.62 -9.67
CA TRP A 117 11.55 9.18 -8.34
C TRP A 117 12.03 7.75 -8.09
N SER A 118 12.64 7.52 -6.93
CA SER A 118 12.95 6.20 -6.37
C SER A 118 13.05 6.29 -4.84
N ALA A 119 13.11 5.16 -4.13
CA ALA A 119 13.33 5.16 -2.68
C ALA A 119 14.64 5.84 -2.27
N GLU A 120 15.68 5.78 -3.11
CA GLU A 120 16.97 6.41 -2.85
C GLU A 120 17.02 7.89 -3.23
N LYS A 121 16.18 8.31 -4.18
CA LYS A 121 16.06 9.68 -4.68
C LYS A 121 14.60 10.02 -4.90
N PRO A 122 13.87 10.39 -3.84
CA PRO A 122 12.41 10.64 -3.91
C PRO A 122 12.14 12.03 -4.50
N ASN A 123 12.58 12.26 -5.73
CA ASN A 123 12.33 13.52 -6.41
C ASN A 123 10.85 13.66 -6.77
N LEU A 124 10.25 14.75 -6.35
CA LEU A 124 8.84 15.03 -6.54
C LEU A 124 8.59 16.30 -7.33
N TYR A 125 7.41 16.35 -7.89
CA TYR A 125 6.83 17.48 -8.58
C TYR A 125 5.49 17.84 -7.91
N GLU A 126 5.09 19.09 -8.03
CA GLU A 126 3.77 19.54 -7.63
C GLU A 126 2.95 19.89 -8.86
N VAL A 127 1.84 19.21 -9.02
CA VAL A 127 0.80 19.55 -10.00
C VAL A 127 -0.23 20.41 -9.29
N LYS A 128 -0.26 21.72 -9.63
CA LYS A 128 -1.27 22.65 -9.14
C LYS A 128 -2.36 22.79 -10.19
N ILE A 129 -3.59 22.70 -9.74
CA ILE A 129 -4.76 22.85 -10.60
C ILE A 129 -5.64 23.95 -10.03
N ILE A 130 -5.97 24.91 -10.87
CA ILE A 130 -6.91 26.00 -10.55
C ILE A 130 -8.12 25.80 -11.43
N VAL A 131 -9.27 25.52 -10.81
CA VAL A 131 -10.54 25.36 -11.53
C VAL A 131 -11.24 26.71 -11.61
N LYS A 132 -11.71 27.07 -12.79
CA LYS A 132 -12.52 28.25 -13.06
C LYS A 132 -13.85 27.85 -13.65
N ASP A 133 -14.92 28.46 -13.18
CA ASP A 133 -16.26 28.31 -13.76
C ASP A 133 -16.38 28.99 -15.14
N THR A 134 -17.53 28.86 -15.78
CA THR A 134 -17.82 29.49 -17.09
C THR A 134 -17.84 31.01 -17.07
N HIS A 135 -17.84 31.64 -15.89
CA HIS A 135 -17.75 33.09 -15.69
C HIS A 135 -16.32 33.56 -15.40
N GLY A 136 -15.36 32.64 -15.33
CA GLY A 136 -13.95 32.91 -15.02
C GLY A 136 -13.63 33.06 -13.54
N ASN A 137 -14.56 32.74 -12.64
CA ASN A 137 -14.30 32.76 -11.20
C ASN A 137 -13.50 31.51 -10.80
N GLU A 138 -12.45 31.69 -10.00
CA GLU A 138 -11.70 30.58 -9.42
C GLU A 138 -12.53 29.90 -8.32
N THR A 139 -12.84 28.62 -8.52
CA THR A 139 -13.75 27.86 -7.66
C THR A 139 -13.02 26.85 -6.79
N GLU A 140 -11.89 26.28 -7.26
CA GLU A 140 -11.18 25.26 -6.54
C GLU A 140 -9.66 25.32 -6.80
N PHE A 141 -8.87 24.97 -5.78
CA PHE A 141 -7.41 24.86 -5.83
C PHE A 141 -6.98 23.49 -5.36
N ILE A 142 -6.26 22.75 -6.21
CA ILE A 142 -5.76 21.41 -5.90
C ILE A 142 -4.25 21.40 -6.00
N SER A 143 -3.59 20.71 -5.08
CA SER A 143 -2.16 20.41 -5.09
C SER A 143 -1.94 18.92 -4.96
N GLN A 144 -1.41 18.31 -6.02
CA GLN A 144 -1.10 16.88 -6.08
C GLN A 144 0.40 16.69 -6.28
N LEU A 145 1.03 15.85 -5.43
CA LEU A 145 2.41 15.41 -5.66
C LEU A 145 2.46 14.36 -6.78
N ALA A 146 3.51 14.43 -7.59
CA ALA A 146 3.77 13.49 -8.67
C ALA A 146 5.24 13.09 -8.70
N GLY A 147 5.56 11.89 -9.17
CA GLY A 147 6.94 11.41 -9.30
C GLY A 147 7.13 10.67 -10.61
N PHE A 148 8.05 11.14 -11.46
CA PHE A 148 8.38 10.47 -12.71
C PHE A 148 9.14 9.18 -12.43
N ARG A 149 8.52 8.06 -12.72
CA ARG A 149 9.09 6.72 -12.62
C ARG A 149 8.45 5.76 -13.61
N ARG A 150 9.18 4.70 -13.96
CA ARG A 150 8.62 3.55 -14.69
C ARG A 150 8.94 2.28 -13.93
N PHE A 151 7.90 1.54 -13.53
CA PHE A 151 8.00 0.25 -12.89
C PHE A 151 7.35 -0.80 -13.78
N GLU A 152 8.10 -1.83 -14.12
CA GLU A 152 7.70 -2.78 -15.15
C GLU A 152 8.32 -4.16 -14.94
N MET A 153 7.71 -5.17 -15.54
CA MET A 153 8.25 -6.52 -15.66
C MET A 153 9.02 -6.64 -16.99
N VAL A 154 10.31 -6.85 -16.90
CA VAL A 154 11.18 -7.01 -18.09
C VAL A 154 12.08 -8.23 -17.91
N ASP A 155 12.01 -9.19 -18.83
CA ASP A 155 12.78 -10.44 -18.81
C ASP A 155 12.58 -11.24 -17.50
N GLY A 156 11.37 -11.28 -16.98
CA GLY A 156 11.04 -11.96 -15.71
C GLY A 156 11.59 -11.27 -14.46
N LEU A 157 11.96 -9.99 -14.55
CA LEU A 157 12.46 -9.19 -13.44
C LEU A 157 11.64 -7.91 -13.27
N MET A 158 11.32 -7.57 -12.05
CA MET A 158 10.76 -6.26 -11.70
C MET A 158 11.87 -5.21 -11.75
N LYS A 159 11.67 -4.18 -12.57
CA LYS A 159 12.63 -3.08 -12.74
C LYS A 159 11.97 -1.73 -12.45
N LEU A 160 12.68 -0.87 -11.76
CA LEU A 160 12.33 0.54 -11.58
C LEU A 160 13.33 1.40 -12.34
N ASN A 161 12.84 2.24 -13.24
CA ASN A 161 13.69 3.12 -14.07
C ASN A 161 14.82 2.32 -14.76
N GLY A 162 14.47 1.15 -15.32
CA GLY A 162 15.38 0.25 -16.02
C GLY A 162 16.32 -0.59 -15.12
N LYS A 163 16.30 -0.41 -13.81
CA LYS A 163 17.15 -1.15 -12.86
C LYS A 163 16.36 -2.18 -12.08
N ARG A 164 16.94 -3.38 -11.91
CA ARG A 164 16.38 -4.43 -11.05
C ARG A 164 16.16 -3.87 -9.63
N ILE A 165 14.98 -4.10 -9.07
CA ILE A 165 14.66 -3.75 -7.70
C ILE A 165 14.82 -4.97 -6.78
N VAL A 166 15.19 -4.72 -5.52
CA VAL A 166 15.13 -5.70 -4.42
C VAL A 166 14.38 -5.06 -3.27
N PHE A 167 13.29 -5.71 -2.86
CA PHE A 167 12.52 -5.29 -1.70
C PHE A 167 13.21 -5.73 -0.41
N LYS A 168 13.64 -4.76 0.38
CA LYS A 168 14.07 -4.91 1.77
C LYS A 168 12.93 -4.38 2.63
N GLY A 169 11.87 -5.16 2.73
CA GLY A 169 10.57 -4.68 3.17
C GLY A 169 10.18 -5.15 4.56
N VAL A 170 9.13 -4.52 5.05
CA VAL A 170 8.40 -4.91 6.26
C VAL A 170 6.91 -4.91 5.98
N ASN A 171 6.19 -5.83 6.62
CA ASN A 171 4.76 -5.73 6.78
C ASN A 171 4.47 -4.72 7.91
N ARG A 172 3.47 -3.89 7.74
CA ARG A 172 3.15 -2.87 8.73
C ARG A 172 1.65 -2.83 9.01
N HIS A 173 1.28 -3.17 10.24
CA HIS A 173 -0.02 -2.82 10.79
C HIS A 173 -0.07 -1.33 11.12
N GLU A 174 -1.20 -0.68 10.85
CA GLU A 174 -1.46 0.70 11.24
C GLU A 174 -1.80 0.74 12.73
N PHE A 175 -0.82 1.15 13.56
CA PHE A 175 -0.95 0.98 15.00
C PHE A 175 -0.25 2.07 15.82
N SER A 176 -0.90 2.44 16.93
CA SER A 176 -0.36 3.28 18.00
C SER A 176 -0.68 2.63 19.35
N SER A 177 0.28 2.61 20.25
CA SER A 177 0.11 2.09 21.63
C SER A 177 -0.84 2.92 22.49
N ILE A 178 -1.21 4.12 22.04
CA ILE A 178 -2.11 5.05 22.74
C ILE A 178 -3.52 5.01 22.13
N THR A 179 -3.62 5.05 20.80
CA THR A 179 -4.86 5.26 20.06
C THR A 179 -5.31 4.07 19.19
N GLY A 180 -4.61 2.93 19.29
CA GLY A 180 -4.93 1.74 18.49
C GLY A 180 -4.68 1.96 17.00
N ARG A 181 -5.71 1.86 16.16
CA ARG A 181 -5.61 2.02 14.69
C ARG A 181 -5.50 3.46 14.19
N VAL A 182 -5.14 4.42 15.04
CA VAL A 182 -5.08 5.84 14.66
C VAL A 182 -3.72 6.44 15.04
N PRO A 183 -2.61 6.00 14.41
CA PRO A 183 -1.32 6.63 14.64
C PRO A 183 -1.36 8.09 14.18
N ASN A 184 -0.67 8.95 14.93
CA ASN A 184 -0.52 10.34 14.54
C ASN A 184 0.63 10.51 13.53
N ARG A 185 0.73 11.71 12.95
CA ARG A 185 1.74 12.02 11.93
C ARG A 185 3.18 11.81 12.41
N ASP A 186 3.48 12.17 13.65
CA ASP A 186 4.85 12.08 14.20
C ASP A 186 5.25 10.61 14.43
N GLU A 187 4.30 9.75 14.83
CA GLU A 187 4.52 8.31 14.92
C GLU A 187 4.84 7.71 13.56
N VAL A 188 4.08 8.08 12.50
CA VAL A 188 4.33 7.58 11.14
C VAL A 188 5.66 8.08 10.59
N ILE A 189 6.04 9.34 10.82
CA ILE A 189 7.36 9.87 10.43
C ILE A 189 8.46 9.12 11.16
N LYS A 190 8.30 8.86 12.46
CA LYS A 190 9.28 8.10 13.25
C LYS A 190 9.48 6.69 12.69
N ASP A 191 8.39 6.00 12.28
CA ASP A 191 8.46 4.71 11.61
C ASP A 191 9.31 4.77 10.34
N ILE A 192 8.96 5.69 9.44
CA ILE A 192 9.64 5.83 8.14
C ILE A 192 11.12 6.18 8.33
N VAL A 193 11.43 7.11 9.21
CA VAL A 193 12.83 7.50 9.50
C VAL A 193 13.61 6.33 10.09
N THR A 194 13.00 5.53 10.98
CA THR A 194 13.61 4.32 11.53
C THR A 194 13.85 3.28 10.44
N MET A 195 12.90 3.05 9.56
CA MET A 195 13.05 2.15 8.41
C MET A 195 14.22 2.59 7.52
N LYS A 196 14.27 3.86 7.13
CA LYS A 196 15.36 4.41 6.29
C LYS A 196 16.73 4.26 6.95
N LYS A 197 16.85 4.50 8.25
CA LYS A 197 18.12 4.34 9.00
C LYS A 197 18.60 2.89 9.05
N ASN A 198 17.70 1.92 8.87
CA ASN A 198 17.99 0.49 8.91
C ASN A 198 17.91 -0.18 7.53
N ASN A 199 18.07 0.58 6.45
CA ASN A 199 18.06 0.09 5.06
C ASN A 199 16.75 -0.62 4.63
N ILE A 200 15.65 -0.40 5.32
CA ILE A 200 14.34 -0.85 4.89
C ILE A 200 13.84 0.13 3.83
N ASN A 201 13.51 -0.37 2.64
CA ASN A 201 13.12 0.44 1.49
C ASN A 201 11.67 0.23 1.04
N ALA A 202 10.93 -0.70 1.67
CA ALA A 202 9.59 -1.06 1.25
C ALA A 202 8.66 -1.36 2.43
N ILE A 203 7.36 -1.08 2.23
CA ILE A 203 6.26 -1.44 3.14
C ILE A 203 5.22 -2.23 2.33
N ARG A 204 4.70 -3.32 2.92
CA ARG A 204 3.40 -3.89 2.55
C ARG A 204 2.39 -3.44 3.61
N THR A 205 1.30 -2.80 3.18
CA THR A 205 0.23 -2.39 4.10
C THR A 205 -0.59 -3.62 4.49
N SER A 206 -0.24 -4.23 5.60
CA SER A 206 -0.82 -5.49 6.05
C SER A 206 -2.03 -5.24 6.97
N HIS A 207 -3.22 -5.73 6.67
CA HIS A 207 -3.67 -6.31 5.39
C HIS A 207 -4.89 -5.53 4.94
N TYR A 208 -4.72 -4.22 4.78
CA TYR A 208 -5.77 -3.22 4.46
C TYR A 208 -5.12 -1.89 4.06
N PRO A 209 -5.87 -1.00 3.39
CA PRO A 209 -5.38 0.35 3.13
C PRO A 209 -5.18 1.15 4.43
N ASP A 210 -3.95 1.62 4.66
CA ASP A 210 -3.60 2.52 5.75
C ASP A 210 -4.18 3.94 5.53
N ASP A 211 -3.98 4.85 6.49
CA ASP A 211 -4.31 6.26 6.34
C ASP A 211 -3.54 6.89 5.16
N SER A 212 -4.19 7.77 4.40
CA SER A 212 -3.60 8.45 3.23
C SER A 212 -2.32 9.23 3.58
N MET A 213 -2.14 9.60 4.83
CA MET A 213 -0.92 10.24 5.32
C MET A 213 0.31 9.35 5.15
N LEU A 214 0.20 8.01 5.38
CA LEU A 214 1.31 7.08 5.18
C LEU A 214 1.79 7.12 3.73
N TYR A 215 0.88 7.06 2.77
CA TYR A 215 1.21 7.04 1.34
C TYR A 215 1.94 8.33 0.93
N LYS A 216 1.42 9.49 1.36
CA LYS A 216 2.06 10.78 1.12
C LYS A 216 3.46 10.87 1.73
N LEU A 217 3.65 10.34 2.93
CA LEU A 217 4.97 10.31 3.58
C LEU A 217 5.91 9.32 2.88
N CYS A 218 5.43 8.19 2.38
CA CYS A 218 6.21 7.26 1.56
C CYS A 218 6.65 7.90 0.24
N ASP A 219 5.81 8.73 -0.39
CA ASP A 219 6.20 9.52 -1.57
C ASP A 219 7.37 10.47 -1.25
N ILE A 220 7.28 11.17 -0.11
CA ILE A 220 8.24 12.21 0.30
C ILE A 220 9.57 11.62 0.76
N TYR A 221 9.54 10.57 1.57
CA TYR A 221 10.75 9.97 2.15
C TYR A 221 11.36 8.87 1.30
N GLY A 222 10.67 8.42 0.26
CA GLY A 222 11.14 7.35 -0.62
C GLY A 222 11.04 5.98 0.04
N ILE A 223 9.84 5.43 0.14
CA ILE A 223 9.56 4.06 0.53
C ILE A 223 8.69 3.43 -0.55
N TYR A 224 9.07 2.29 -1.09
CA TYR A 224 8.23 1.53 -2.02
C TYR A 224 7.04 0.91 -1.30
N MET A 225 5.90 0.79 -1.97
CA MET A 225 4.72 0.23 -1.36
C MET A 225 4.11 -0.90 -2.18
N ILE A 226 3.76 -1.99 -1.49
CA ILE A 226 2.70 -2.90 -1.89
C ILE A 226 1.45 -2.42 -1.16
N ALA A 227 0.54 -1.78 -1.90
CA ALA A 227 -0.71 -1.28 -1.34
C ALA A 227 -1.75 -2.39 -1.37
N GLU A 228 -2.14 -2.87 -0.19
CA GLU A 228 -3.00 -4.04 -0.07
C GLU A 228 -4.45 -3.66 0.17
N ASN A 229 -5.32 -4.33 -0.57
CA ASN A 229 -6.76 -4.26 -0.41
C ASN A 229 -7.20 -4.94 0.90
N ASN A 230 -8.29 -4.47 1.50
CA ASN A 230 -8.83 -5.06 2.71
C ASN A 230 -9.56 -6.36 2.41
N LEU A 231 -8.82 -7.45 2.40
CA LEU A 231 -9.33 -8.81 2.26
C LEU A 231 -8.43 -9.77 3.03
N GLU A 232 -9.02 -10.41 4.04
CA GLU A 232 -8.48 -11.59 4.68
C GLU A 232 -9.63 -12.46 5.21
N SER A 233 -9.61 -13.74 4.87
CA SER A 233 -10.64 -14.71 5.29
C SER A 233 -10.02 -15.98 5.89
N HIS A 234 -8.88 -15.81 6.55
CA HIS A 234 -8.01 -16.86 7.08
C HIS A 234 -8.76 -17.95 7.84
N GLY A 235 -9.59 -17.60 8.81
CA GLY A 235 -10.33 -18.56 9.61
C GLY A 235 -11.23 -19.50 8.82
N THR A 236 -11.69 -19.10 7.62
CA THR A 236 -12.55 -19.96 6.79
C THR A 236 -11.77 -21.05 6.09
N TRP A 237 -10.59 -20.77 5.54
CA TRP A 237 -9.79 -21.77 4.86
C TRP A 237 -8.90 -22.56 5.83
N GLU A 238 -8.52 -21.97 6.96
CA GLU A 238 -7.86 -22.72 8.02
C GLU A 238 -8.76 -23.81 8.59
N ALA A 239 -10.05 -23.50 8.80
CA ALA A 239 -11.04 -24.50 9.22
C ALA A 239 -11.16 -25.64 8.20
N TYR A 240 -11.09 -25.33 6.90
CA TYR A 240 -11.03 -26.34 5.82
C TYR A 240 -9.74 -27.16 5.90
N ASN A 241 -8.57 -26.54 6.01
CA ASN A 241 -7.30 -27.23 6.09
C ASN A 241 -7.20 -28.16 7.31
N LYS A 242 -7.86 -27.81 8.42
CA LYS A 242 -7.97 -28.64 9.62
C LYS A 242 -9.03 -29.75 9.50
N GLY A 243 -9.76 -29.79 8.40
CA GLY A 243 -10.81 -30.79 8.16
C GLY A 243 -12.07 -30.58 8.99
N TYR A 244 -12.32 -29.40 9.50
CA TYR A 244 -13.53 -29.08 10.27
C TYR A 244 -14.75 -28.75 9.39
N VAL A 245 -14.48 -28.29 8.17
CA VAL A 245 -15.50 -27.90 7.19
C VAL A 245 -15.08 -28.31 5.79
N ASP A 246 -16.04 -28.36 4.87
CA ASP A 246 -15.76 -28.59 3.45
C ASP A 246 -15.26 -27.33 2.75
N LEU A 247 -14.62 -27.47 1.59
CA LEU A 247 -14.10 -26.37 0.77
C LEU A 247 -15.16 -25.33 0.42
N ASP A 248 -16.43 -25.74 0.39
CA ASP A 248 -17.56 -24.84 0.19
C ASP A 248 -17.77 -23.81 1.31
N PHE A 249 -17.15 -23.99 2.47
CA PHE A 249 -17.20 -23.01 3.55
C PHE A 249 -16.27 -21.81 3.29
N VAL A 250 -15.20 -22.01 2.53
CA VAL A 250 -14.19 -20.98 2.26
C VAL A 250 -14.77 -19.81 1.47
N VAL A 251 -14.46 -18.59 1.89
CA VAL A 251 -14.88 -17.33 1.24
C VAL A 251 -13.65 -16.47 0.91
N PRO A 252 -13.71 -15.59 -0.12
CA PRO A 252 -14.80 -15.43 -1.10
C PRO A 252 -14.82 -16.52 -2.18
N LYS A 253 -13.68 -17.13 -2.51
CA LYS A 253 -13.48 -18.16 -3.55
C LYS A 253 -14.30 -17.84 -4.83
N ASP A 254 -15.16 -18.77 -5.27
CA ASP A 254 -15.98 -18.62 -6.49
C ASP A 254 -17.43 -18.19 -6.19
N LYS A 255 -17.70 -17.75 -4.96
CA LYS A 255 -19.06 -17.45 -4.50
C LYS A 255 -19.55 -16.09 -4.99
N PRO A 256 -20.59 -16.04 -5.85
CA PRO A 256 -21.03 -14.81 -6.50
C PRO A 256 -21.53 -13.73 -5.55
N GLN A 257 -22.06 -14.12 -4.37
CA GLN A 257 -22.55 -13.16 -3.35
C GLN A 257 -21.45 -12.30 -2.73
N TRP A 258 -20.17 -12.68 -2.84
CA TRP A 258 -19.04 -11.92 -2.32
C TRP A 258 -18.40 -11.01 -3.38
N ARG A 259 -18.67 -11.29 -4.66
CA ARG A 259 -17.98 -10.69 -5.80
C ARG A 259 -18.06 -9.17 -5.81
N GLU A 260 -19.28 -8.62 -5.73
CA GLU A 260 -19.48 -7.17 -5.81
C GLU A 260 -18.75 -6.41 -4.70
N MET A 261 -18.83 -6.90 -3.47
CA MET A 261 -18.12 -6.32 -2.32
C MET A 261 -16.60 -6.34 -2.53
N MET A 262 -16.05 -7.43 -3.06
CA MET A 262 -14.60 -7.55 -3.28
C MET A 262 -14.12 -6.61 -4.38
N LEU A 263 -14.86 -6.51 -5.50
CA LEU A 263 -14.53 -5.60 -6.58
C LEU A 263 -14.67 -4.13 -6.16
N ASP A 264 -15.68 -3.80 -5.35
CA ASP A 264 -15.86 -2.47 -4.78
C ASP A 264 -14.68 -2.07 -3.88
N ARG A 265 -14.21 -2.98 -3.01
CA ARG A 265 -13.02 -2.76 -2.17
C ARG A 265 -11.78 -2.50 -3.00
N ALA A 266 -11.54 -3.30 -4.05
CA ALA A 266 -10.40 -3.12 -4.94
C ALA A 266 -10.47 -1.78 -5.68
N ASN A 267 -11.66 -1.42 -6.20
CA ASN A 267 -11.88 -0.13 -6.85
C ASN A 267 -11.66 1.03 -5.88
N SER A 268 -12.21 0.96 -4.67
CA SER A 268 -12.06 2.01 -3.65
C SER A 268 -10.59 2.20 -3.23
N CYS A 269 -9.84 1.10 -3.07
CA CYS A 269 -8.41 1.14 -2.79
C CYS A 269 -7.65 1.87 -3.91
N TYR A 270 -7.90 1.51 -5.17
CA TYR A 270 -7.29 2.16 -6.32
C TYR A 270 -7.67 3.65 -6.42
N GLN A 271 -8.95 3.98 -6.38
CA GLN A 271 -9.43 5.36 -6.59
C GLN A 271 -8.88 6.33 -5.55
N ARG A 272 -8.75 5.90 -4.31
CA ARG A 272 -8.18 6.71 -3.24
C ARG A 272 -6.69 7.00 -3.45
N ASP A 273 -5.92 5.99 -3.88
CA ASP A 273 -4.45 6.02 -3.76
C ASP A 273 -3.71 6.04 -5.12
N LYS A 274 -4.43 6.05 -6.25
CA LYS A 274 -3.86 5.94 -7.61
C LYS A 274 -2.78 6.97 -7.96
N ASN A 275 -2.75 8.13 -7.30
CA ASN A 275 -1.82 9.21 -7.61
C ASN A 275 -0.49 9.14 -6.84
N HIS A 276 -0.27 8.13 -5.98
CA HIS A 276 0.95 8.00 -5.18
C HIS A 276 2.09 7.31 -5.95
N PRO A 277 3.23 7.97 -6.21
CA PRO A 277 4.37 7.34 -6.88
C PRO A 277 5.02 6.22 -6.05
N ALA A 278 4.88 6.22 -4.73
CA ALA A 278 5.41 5.19 -3.84
C ALA A 278 4.79 3.80 -4.10
N ILE A 279 3.54 3.73 -4.53
CA ILE A 279 2.87 2.46 -4.83
C ILE A 279 3.46 1.88 -6.12
N LEU A 280 4.08 0.72 -6.02
CA LEU A 280 4.59 -0.06 -7.15
C LEU A 280 3.69 -1.22 -7.50
N ILE A 281 2.99 -1.79 -6.52
CA ILE A 281 2.22 -3.01 -6.65
C ILE A 281 0.88 -2.84 -5.92
N TRP A 282 -0.21 -3.23 -6.59
CA TRP A 282 -1.52 -3.43 -5.98
C TRP A 282 -1.65 -4.87 -5.50
N SER A 283 -2.06 -5.08 -4.25
CA SER A 283 -2.28 -6.42 -3.71
C SER A 283 -3.76 -6.69 -3.50
N CYS A 284 -4.21 -7.86 -3.94
CA CYS A 284 -5.60 -8.27 -3.83
C CYS A 284 -6.05 -8.54 -2.39
N GLY A 285 -5.12 -8.83 -1.50
CA GLY A 285 -5.40 -9.15 -0.11
C GLY A 285 -4.43 -10.18 0.46
N ASN A 286 -4.80 -10.75 1.58
CA ASN A 286 -4.05 -11.72 2.35
C ASN A 286 -4.88 -12.97 2.61
N GLU A 287 -4.24 -14.12 2.77
CA GLU A 287 -4.74 -15.39 3.32
C GLU A 287 -6.24 -15.67 3.07
N SER A 288 -6.64 -15.64 1.80
CA SER A 288 -8.05 -15.82 1.39
C SER A 288 -8.24 -16.95 0.39
N PHE A 289 -7.38 -17.96 0.46
CA PHE A 289 -7.32 -19.17 -0.36
C PHE A 289 -6.99 -18.90 -1.83
N GLY A 290 -7.90 -18.30 -2.59
CA GLY A 290 -7.81 -18.07 -4.03
C GLY A 290 -9.18 -18.16 -4.69
N GLY A 291 -9.20 -18.42 -5.98
CA GLY A 291 -10.43 -18.60 -6.76
C GLY A 291 -10.79 -17.42 -7.64
N LYS A 292 -11.94 -17.57 -8.29
CA LYS A 292 -12.41 -16.66 -9.36
C LYS A 292 -12.56 -15.21 -8.90
N THR A 293 -13.09 -14.99 -7.69
CA THR A 293 -13.35 -13.63 -7.19
C THR A 293 -12.07 -12.83 -7.05
N ILE A 294 -11.00 -13.42 -6.48
CA ILE A 294 -9.70 -12.77 -6.32
C ILE A 294 -9.02 -12.57 -7.68
N TYR A 295 -9.16 -13.54 -8.58
CA TYR A 295 -8.71 -13.38 -9.96
C TYR A 295 -9.39 -12.17 -10.63
N GLU A 296 -10.72 -12.01 -10.51
CA GLU A 296 -11.44 -10.87 -11.07
C GLU A 296 -11.01 -9.53 -10.43
N MET A 297 -10.67 -9.51 -9.14
CA MET A 297 -10.07 -8.34 -8.50
C MET A 297 -8.74 -7.98 -9.15
N SER A 298 -7.88 -8.96 -9.42
CA SER A 298 -6.60 -8.73 -10.09
C SER A 298 -6.79 -8.17 -11.51
N GLN A 299 -7.78 -8.67 -12.23
CA GLN A 299 -8.11 -8.15 -13.57
C GLN A 299 -8.66 -6.73 -13.51
N LEU A 300 -9.44 -6.40 -12.46
CA LEU A 300 -9.91 -5.03 -12.24
C LEU A 300 -8.73 -4.06 -12.00
N PHE A 301 -7.78 -4.41 -11.14
CA PHE A 301 -6.58 -3.60 -10.94
C PHE A 301 -5.82 -3.37 -12.25
N ARG A 302 -5.60 -4.41 -13.06
CA ARG A 302 -4.93 -4.30 -14.37
C ARG A 302 -5.73 -3.48 -15.40
N GLN A 303 -7.05 -3.47 -15.28
CA GLN A 303 -7.92 -2.64 -16.11
C GLN A 303 -7.81 -1.17 -15.73
N LEU A 304 -7.79 -0.87 -14.44
CA LEU A 304 -7.72 0.48 -13.89
C LEU A 304 -6.32 1.09 -13.99
N ASP A 305 -5.27 0.26 -13.87
CA ASP A 305 -3.88 0.70 -13.81
C ASP A 305 -2.99 -0.11 -14.77
N LYS A 306 -2.37 0.58 -15.72
CA LYS A 306 -1.44 -0.02 -16.69
C LYS A 306 0.04 0.13 -16.30
N HIS A 307 0.32 0.79 -15.17
CA HIS A 307 1.66 1.23 -14.77
C HIS A 307 2.17 0.56 -13.49
N ARG A 308 1.35 -0.29 -12.87
CA ARG A 308 1.68 -1.02 -11.65
C ARG A 308 1.39 -2.51 -11.82
N LEU A 309 2.13 -3.33 -11.08
CA LEU A 309 1.93 -4.76 -11.06
C LEU A 309 0.85 -5.14 -10.03
N VAL A 310 0.37 -6.37 -10.13
CA VAL A 310 -0.63 -6.94 -9.24
C VAL A 310 -0.07 -8.13 -8.49
N HIS A 311 -0.32 -8.19 -7.20
CA HIS A 311 0.14 -9.20 -6.27
C HIS A 311 -1.03 -9.93 -5.62
N TYR A 312 -0.84 -11.21 -5.41
CA TYR A 312 -1.59 -12.04 -4.48
C TYR A 312 -0.76 -13.28 -4.11
N GLU A 313 -0.65 -13.61 -2.82
CA GLU A 313 0.18 -14.73 -2.37
C GLU A 313 -0.52 -16.08 -2.44
N GLY A 314 -1.83 -16.11 -2.23
CA GLY A 314 -2.61 -17.37 -2.11
C GLY A 314 -2.83 -18.14 -3.40
N VAL A 315 -2.18 -17.80 -4.52
CA VAL A 315 -2.30 -18.52 -5.81
C VAL A 315 -1.90 -19.98 -5.71
N PHE A 316 -1.05 -20.36 -4.77
CA PHE A 316 -0.64 -21.76 -4.56
C PHE A 316 -1.81 -22.66 -4.12
N ASN A 317 -2.86 -22.10 -3.51
CA ASN A 317 -4.06 -22.85 -3.11
C ASN A 317 -4.95 -23.21 -4.31
N ASP A 318 -4.92 -22.39 -5.38
CA ASP A 318 -5.69 -22.63 -6.60
C ASP A 318 -4.93 -22.17 -7.84
N ARG A 319 -4.06 -23.03 -8.36
CA ARG A 319 -3.21 -22.76 -9.52
C ARG A 319 -3.97 -22.62 -10.84
N SER A 320 -5.29 -22.89 -10.88
CA SER A 320 -6.11 -22.61 -12.07
C SER A 320 -6.21 -21.10 -12.36
N TYR A 321 -5.93 -20.25 -11.34
CA TYR A 321 -5.88 -18.80 -11.44
C TYR A 321 -4.46 -18.24 -11.23
N ASN A 322 -3.44 -18.90 -11.78
CA ASN A 322 -2.03 -18.54 -11.57
C ASN A 322 -1.70 -17.09 -12.03
N ASP A 323 -2.46 -16.57 -13.00
CA ASP A 323 -2.31 -15.19 -13.50
C ASP A 323 -2.96 -14.12 -12.60
N THR A 324 -3.46 -14.49 -11.43
CA THR A 324 -3.90 -13.52 -10.41
C THR A 324 -2.75 -12.61 -9.97
N SER A 325 -1.53 -13.15 -9.85
CA SER A 325 -0.33 -12.40 -9.45
C SER A 325 0.69 -12.34 -10.58
N ASP A 326 1.36 -11.19 -10.74
CA ASP A 326 2.43 -10.99 -11.73
C ASP A 326 3.78 -11.59 -11.28
N MET A 327 3.92 -11.87 -9.99
CA MET A 327 5.07 -12.55 -9.38
C MET A 327 4.61 -13.76 -8.58
N GLU A 328 5.50 -14.74 -8.39
CA GLU A 328 5.30 -15.73 -7.34
C GLU A 328 5.50 -15.05 -6.00
N SER A 329 4.60 -15.32 -5.07
CA SER A 329 4.66 -14.80 -3.72
C SER A 329 4.26 -15.89 -2.74
N GLN A 330 5.07 -16.05 -1.71
CA GLN A 330 4.81 -17.05 -0.67
C GLN A 330 5.20 -16.48 0.70
N MET A 331 4.67 -17.11 1.75
CA MET A 331 4.98 -16.78 3.14
C MET A 331 5.95 -17.80 3.71
N TYR A 332 6.94 -17.33 4.46
CA TYR A 332 7.86 -18.12 5.28
C TYR A 332 8.61 -19.24 4.55
N THR A 333 8.68 -19.20 3.23
CA THR A 333 9.43 -20.17 2.44
C THR A 333 10.92 -20.00 2.71
N PRO A 334 11.64 -21.05 3.19
CA PRO A 334 13.08 -20.98 3.42
C PRO A 334 13.85 -20.62 2.15
N ALA A 335 14.98 -19.92 2.28
CA ALA A 335 15.80 -19.49 1.12
C ALA A 335 16.15 -20.64 0.16
N ALA A 336 16.48 -21.82 0.67
CA ALA A 336 16.72 -23.02 -0.16
C ALA A 336 15.46 -23.51 -0.89
N GLY A 337 14.28 -23.32 -0.29
CA GLY A 337 12.99 -23.63 -0.92
C GLY A 337 12.67 -22.68 -2.07
N ILE A 338 12.98 -21.39 -1.91
CA ILE A 338 12.84 -20.36 -2.96
C ILE A 338 13.76 -20.69 -4.14
N GLU A 339 15.04 -20.99 -3.86
CA GLU A 339 16.03 -21.35 -4.88
C GLU A 339 15.58 -22.58 -5.70
N LYS A 340 15.09 -23.63 -5.00
CA LYS A 340 14.51 -24.80 -5.65
C LYS A 340 13.29 -24.46 -6.50
N PHE A 341 12.35 -23.67 -5.97
CA PHE A 341 11.14 -23.27 -6.69
C PHE A 341 11.48 -22.52 -7.98
N LEU A 342 12.40 -21.56 -7.92
CA LEU A 342 12.81 -20.76 -9.08
C LEU A 342 13.57 -21.57 -10.13
N ALA A 343 14.23 -22.66 -9.75
CA ALA A 343 14.85 -23.59 -10.68
C ALA A 343 13.80 -24.42 -11.45
N GLU A 344 12.69 -24.77 -10.81
CA GLU A 344 11.59 -25.54 -11.38
C GLU A 344 10.56 -24.66 -12.13
N HIS A 345 10.41 -23.38 -11.72
CA HIS A 345 9.41 -22.42 -12.21
C HIS A 345 10.06 -21.09 -12.60
N PRO A 346 10.72 -21.01 -13.75
CA PRO A 346 11.48 -19.83 -14.14
C PRO A 346 10.64 -18.67 -14.73
N GLU A 347 9.34 -18.82 -14.85
CA GLU A 347 8.45 -17.92 -15.60
C GLU A 347 8.14 -16.60 -14.89
N LYS A 348 8.24 -16.55 -13.55
CA LYS A 348 7.94 -15.37 -12.73
C LYS A 348 9.06 -15.08 -11.75
N PRO A 349 9.29 -13.79 -11.38
CA PRO A 349 10.13 -13.48 -10.23
C PRO A 349 9.43 -13.88 -8.93
N PHE A 350 10.21 -14.00 -7.87
CA PHE A 350 9.73 -14.41 -6.55
C PHE A 350 9.95 -13.31 -5.51
N ILE A 351 8.94 -13.07 -4.67
CA ILE A 351 9.06 -12.31 -3.42
C ILE A 351 8.53 -13.15 -2.24
N CYS A 352 9.12 -12.98 -1.06
CA CYS A 352 8.49 -13.42 0.19
C CYS A 352 7.62 -12.28 0.72
N CYS A 353 6.29 -12.37 0.59
CA CYS A 353 5.42 -11.34 1.13
C CYS A 353 5.44 -11.31 2.66
N GLU A 354 5.79 -12.43 3.30
CA GLU A 354 6.07 -12.54 4.72
C GLU A 354 7.24 -13.50 4.97
N TYR A 355 8.20 -13.11 5.79
CA TYR A 355 9.30 -13.98 6.19
C TYR A 355 9.88 -13.58 7.55
N THR A 356 10.69 -14.47 8.14
CA THR A 356 11.40 -14.22 9.40
C THR A 356 10.52 -13.65 10.51
N HIS A 357 9.37 -14.32 10.76
CA HIS A 357 8.41 -13.90 11.79
C HIS A 357 9.08 -13.51 13.11
N ALA A 358 8.86 -12.27 13.55
CA ALA A 358 9.65 -11.66 14.62
C ALA A 358 9.04 -11.81 16.03
N MET A 359 8.04 -12.66 16.21
CA MET A 359 7.43 -12.90 17.53
C MET A 359 8.43 -13.52 18.50
N GLY A 360 8.51 -12.97 19.70
CA GLY A 360 9.39 -13.45 20.74
C GLY A 360 10.88 -13.40 20.37
N ASN A 361 11.61 -14.48 20.64
CA ASN A 361 13.05 -14.60 20.34
C ASN A 361 13.28 -15.31 19.00
N SER A 362 12.88 -14.67 17.92
CA SER A 362 12.95 -15.18 16.53
C SER A 362 13.50 -14.10 15.59
N CYS A 363 13.21 -14.16 14.28
CA CYS A 363 13.71 -13.26 13.24
C CYS A 363 15.19 -13.47 12.88
N GLY A 364 15.71 -14.69 13.01
CA GLY A 364 17.10 -14.99 12.68
C GLY A 364 17.30 -15.52 11.25
N ALA A 365 18.58 -15.62 10.85
CA ALA A 365 19.03 -16.14 9.57
C ALA A 365 18.65 -15.28 8.35
N MET A 366 18.47 -13.99 8.53
CA MET A 366 18.18 -13.02 7.45
C MET A 366 19.25 -13.03 6.35
N HIS A 367 20.52 -13.25 6.71
CA HIS A 367 21.62 -13.32 5.74
C HIS A 367 21.39 -14.35 4.62
N LYS A 368 20.67 -15.47 4.90
CA LYS A 368 20.37 -16.47 3.85
C LYS A 368 19.47 -15.93 2.74
N TYR A 369 18.56 -15.04 3.10
CA TYR A 369 17.66 -14.40 2.13
C TYR A 369 18.38 -13.25 1.40
N THR A 370 19.17 -12.43 2.11
CA THR A 370 19.92 -11.35 1.49
C THR A 370 20.98 -11.87 0.53
N GLU A 371 21.72 -12.91 0.90
CA GLU A 371 22.67 -13.59 0.00
C GLU A 371 21.98 -14.23 -1.22
N LEU A 372 20.76 -14.72 -1.07
CA LEU A 372 20.00 -15.29 -2.18
C LEU A 372 19.65 -14.21 -3.22
N THR A 373 19.37 -12.98 -2.81
CA THR A 373 19.11 -11.88 -3.77
C THR A 373 20.31 -11.59 -4.69
N ASP A 374 21.51 -11.89 -4.23
CA ASP A 374 22.74 -11.69 -5.02
C ASP A 374 23.02 -12.86 -5.97
N ARG A 375 22.63 -14.09 -5.59
CA ARG A 375 22.85 -15.31 -6.37
C ARG A 375 21.75 -15.61 -7.38
N GLU A 376 20.50 -15.36 -7.02
CA GLU A 376 19.33 -15.61 -7.86
C GLU A 376 18.61 -14.30 -8.18
N PRO A 377 18.83 -13.72 -9.36
CA PRO A 377 18.27 -12.42 -9.72
C PRO A 377 16.74 -12.36 -9.70
N ARG A 378 16.05 -13.50 -9.90
CA ARG A 378 14.58 -13.57 -9.87
C ARG A 378 14.01 -13.58 -8.46
N TYR A 379 14.83 -13.84 -7.44
CA TYR A 379 14.43 -13.58 -6.07
C TYR A 379 14.64 -12.09 -5.77
N GLN A 380 13.54 -11.35 -5.64
CA GLN A 380 13.60 -9.89 -5.53
C GLN A 380 13.25 -9.39 -4.12
N GLY A 381 13.56 -10.20 -3.10
CA GLY A 381 13.48 -9.82 -1.70
C GLY A 381 12.18 -10.22 -1.01
N GLY A 382 11.85 -9.54 0.08
CA GLY A 382 10.68 -9.87 0.88
C GLY A 382 10.36 -8.84 1.95
N PHE A 383 9.36 -9.16 2.77
CA PHE A 383 8.79 -8.29 3.79
C PHE A 383 8.75 -9.02 5.14
N ILE A 384 9.45 -8.49 6.13
CA ILE A 384 9.49 -9.08 7.48
C ILE A 384 8.10 -9.02 8.12
N TRP A 385 7.67 -10.08 8.77
CA TRP A 385 6.52 -10.09 9.65
C TRP A 385 6.97 -9.90 11.11
N ASP A 386 6.71 -8.76 11.78
CA ASP A 386 6.28 -7.51 11.16
C ASP A 386 7.11 -6.33 11.69
N TYR A 387 6.67 -5.12 11.40
CA TYR A 387 7.44 -3.91 11.72
C TYR A 387 7.41 -3.57 13.22
N ILE A 388 6.22 -3.59 13.86
CA ILE A 388 6.08 -3.05 15.23
C ILE A 388 5.15 -3.88 16.10
N ASP A 389 5.54 -4.13 17.35
CA ASP A 389 4.66 -4.74 18.34
C ASP A 389 3.36 -3.95 18.48
N GLN A 390 2.21 -4.61 18.27
CA GLN A 390 0.91 -4.03 18.52
C GLN A 390 0.57 -4.14 20.01
N SER A 391 1.23 -3.36 20.83
CA SER A 391 1.08 -3.34 22.27
C SER A 391 0.45 -2.05 22.78
N ILE A 392 -0.52 -2.15 23.67
CA ILE A 392 -1.32 -1.03 24.17
C ILE A 392 -0.94 -0.73 25.62
N TYR A 393 -0.86 0.55 25.96
CA TYR A 393 -0.61 0.97 27.34
C TYR A 393 -1.78 0.63 28.28
N LYS A 394 -1.47 -0.01 29.39
CA LYS A 394 -2.38 -0.33 30.49
C LYS A 394 -1.74 -0.04 31.83
N LYS A 395 -2.53 0.25 32.85
CA LYS A 395 -2.05 0.32 34.26
C LYS A 395 -2.27 -1.01 34.94
N ASP A 396 -1.24 -1.45 35.67
CA ASP A 396 -1.38 -2.58 36.56
C ASP A 396 -2.22 -2.22 37.81
N ARG A 397 -2.43 -3.18 38.70
CA ARG A 397 -3.19 -2.99 39.96
C ARG A 397 -2.58 -1.97 40.91
N TYR A 398 -1.32 -1.58 40.69
CA TYR A 398 -0.59 -0.59 41.50
C TYR A 398 -0.54 0.79 40.84
N GLY A 399 -1.17 0.94 39.67
CA GLY A 399 -1.20 2.18 38.90
C GLY A 399 0.03 2.43 38.02
N LYS A 400 0.95 1.46 37.89
CA LYS A 400 2.12 1.54 37.04
C LYS A 400 1.73 1.21 35.58
N TRP A 401 2.16 2.04 34.64
CA TRP A 401 1.98 1.80 33.22
C TRP A 401 2.88 0.67 32.70
N PHE A 402 2.34 -0.15 31.82
CA PHE A 402 3.06 -1.18 31.09
C PHE A 402 2.40 -1.41 29.72
N LEU A 403 3.10 -2.03 28.81
CA LEU A 403 2.57 -2.43 27.51
C LEU A 403 1.96 -3.83 27.59
N THR A 404 0.79 -4.00 27.01
CA THR A 404 0.03 -5.26 27.00
C THR A 404 -0.21 -5.71 25.58
N TYR A 405 -0.67 -6.93 25.40
CA TYR A 405 -1.12 -7.49 24.13
C TYR A 405 -2.57 -7.97 24.21
N GLY A 406 -3.07 -8.62 23.17
CA GLY A 406 -4.46 -9.07 23.06
C GLY A 406 -4.88 -10.00 24.20
N GLY A 407 -6.10 -9.87 24.67
CA GLY A 407 -6.68 -10.62 25.79
C GLY A 407 -6.52 -9.97 27.16
N ASP A 408 -5.52 -9.12 27.35
CA ASP A 408 -5.27 -8.44 28.63
C ASP A 408 -6.36 -7.44 29.01
N PHE A 409 -7.17 -6.99 28.06
CA PHE A 409 -8.35 -6.14 28.27
C PHE A 409 -9.65 -6.92 28.43
N GLY A 410 -9.58 -8.25 28.41
CA GLY A 410 -10.78 -9.11 28.37
C GLY A 410 -11.49 -9.09 27.02
N ASP A 411 -10.82 -8.65 25.98
CA ASP A 411 -11.29 -8.61 24.60
C ASP A 411 -11.45 -10.04 24.06
N ARG A 412 -12.51 -10.22 23.25
CA ARG A 412 -12.81 -11.50 22.62
C ARG A 412 -13.53 -11.27 21.26
N PRO A 413 -13.11 -11.99 20.20
CA PRO A 413 -11.91 -12.85 20.13
C PRO A 413 -10.62 -12.05 20.32
N THR A 414 -9.52 -12.74 20.55
CA THR A 414 -8.19 -12.13 20.78
C THR A 414 -7.11 -12.96 20.13
N ASP A 415 -6.08 -12.32 19.61
CA ASP A 415 -4.89 -12.96 19.05
C ASP A 415 -3.84 -13.27 20.12
N GLY A 416 -4.11 -12.90 21.39
CA GLY A 416 -3.18 -13.13 22.51
C GLY A 416 -1.85 -12.40 22.31
N ASP A 417 -0.76 -13.10 22.57
CA ASP A 417 0.62 -12.62 22.42
C ASP A 417 1.08 -12.50 20.95
N PHE A 418 0.25 -12.91 19.99
CA PHE A 418 0.55 -12.81 18.54
C PHE A 418 0.78 -11.37 18.09
N SER A 419 0.21 -10.40 18.77
CA SER A 419 0.44 -8.98 18.56
C SER A 419 1.84 -8.49 18.98
N GLY A 420 2.66 -9.32 19.65
CA GLY A 420 4.05 -9.04 20.03
C GLY A 420 5.07 -9.55 19.00
N ASN A 421 4.94 -9.18 17.75
CA ASN A 421 5.66 -9.73 16.60
C ASN A 421 6.53 -8.70 15.84
N GLY A 422 6.75 -7.52 16.40
CA GLY A 422 7.50 -6.45 15.74
C GLY A 422 9.02 -6.58 15.85
N ILE A 423 9.72 -6.03 14.84
CA ILE A 423 11.16 -5.70 14.91
C ILE A 423 11.41 -4.35 15.60
N CYS A 424 10.36 -3.57 15.82
CA CYS A 424 10.31 -2.43 16.71
C CYS A 424 9.44 -2.75 17.93
N TYR A 425 9.84 -2.22 19.09
CA TYR A 425 8.98 -2.25 20.27
C TYR A 425 7.78 -1.30 20.08
N GLY A 426 6.63 -1.66 20.62
CA GLY A 426 5.52 -0.73 20.80
C GLY A 426 5.88 0.45 21.71
N GLY A 427 4.93 1.30 22.03
CA GLY A 427 5.16 2.47 22.89
C GLY A 427 6.05 3.51 22.22
N GLU A 428 7.30 3.58 22.62
CA GLU A 428 8.25 4.57 22.10
C GLU A 428 8.74 4.28 20.68
N ARG A 429 8.33 3.16 20.06
CA ARG A 429 8.68 2.79 18.67
C ARG A 429 10.19 2.70 18.44
N GLU A 430 10.89 2.13 19.41
CA GLU A 430 12.34 1.93 19.34
C GLU A 430 12.68 0.63 18.62
N ALA A 431 13.77 0.67 17.84
CA ALA A 431 14.29 -0.53 17.19
C ALA A 431 14.68 -1.58 18.24
N SER A 432 14.20 -2.79 18.10
CA SER A 432 14.61 -3.93 18.94
C SER A 432 15.93 -4.53 18.42
N PRO A 433 16.62 -5.40 19.20
CA PRO A 433 17.80 -6.10 18.70
C PRO A 433 17.58 -6.87 17.39
N LYS A 434 16.36 -7.33 17.10
CA LYS A 434 15.98 -8.00 15.84
C LYS A 434 16.12 -7.11 14.60
N MET A 435 16.04 -5.79 14.78
CA MET A 435 16.23 -4.82 13.68
C MET A 435 17.69 -4.78 13.18
N GLN A 436 18.64 -5.24 13.97
CA GLN A 436 20.06 -5.24 13.62
C GLN A 436 20.46 -6.46 12.80
N GLU A 437 19.71 -7.55 12.87
CA GLU A 437 19.88 -8.75 12.06
C GLU A 437 19.60 -8.46 10.55
#